data_85bc8373581667f5318feedd98b7ae78
#
_entry.id   85bc8373581667f5318feedd98b7ae78
#
_cell.length_a   1.000
_cell.length_b   1.000
_cell.length_c   1.000
_cell.angle_alpha   90.00
_cell.angle_beta   90.00
_cell.angle_gamma   90.00
#
_symmetry.space_group_name_H-M   'P 1'
#
loop_
_entity.id
_entity.type
_entity.pdbx_description
1 polymer ?
#
loop_
_entity_poly.entity_id
_entity_poly.type
_entity_poly.pdbx_seq_one_letter_code
_entity_poly.pdbx_strand_id
1 'polypeptide(L)' 'MKNNIKINRLMKDYSQEQLANKVGVSRQTINALEAAKYVPSTVLALKLSRVLDKSIEELFQLEGSDLV' A
#
# COMPACT_ATOMS: atom_id res chain seq x y z
N MET A 1 -7.34 -1.96 -9.16
CA MET A 1 -7.26 -0.80 -8.25
C MET A 1 -5.86 -0.20 -8.31
N LYS A 2 -5.79 1.10 -8.45
CA LYS A 2 -4.51 1.82 -8.44
C LYS A 2 -4.11 2.16 -7.01
N ASN A 3 -2.81 2.39 -6.80
CA ASN A 3 -2.37 2.85 -5.50
C ASN A 3 -1.14 3.77 -5.61
N ASN A 4 -0.90 4.51 -4.55
CA ASN A 4 0.22 5.44 -4.40
C ASN A 4 1.18 4.97 -3.30
N ILE A 5 1.24 3.67 -3.04
CA ILE A 5 2.05 3.13 -1.94
C ILE A 5 3.54 3.42 -2.17
N LYS A 6 4.04 3.12 -3.37
CA LYS A 6 5.46 3.30 -3.67
C LYS A 6 5.91 4.74 -3.46
N ILE A 7 5.17 5.71 -4.02
CA ILE A 7 5.57 7.12 -3.93
C ILE A 7 5.52 7.61 -2.48
N ASN A 8 4.49 7.23 -1.72
CA ASN A 8 4.38 7.62 -0.33
C ASN A 8 5.42 6.93 0.55
N ARG A 9 5.77 5.68 0.22
CA ARG A 9 6.87 4.97 0.87
C ARG A 9 8.20 5.71 0.67
N LEU A 10 8.48 6.10 -0.56
CA LEU A 10 9.71 6.83 -0.90
C LEU A 10 9.76 8.20 -0.23
N MET A 11 8.63 8.87 -0.11
CA MET A 11 8.56 10.16 0.60
C MET A 11 8.89 10.02 2.08
N LYS A 12 8.70 8.85 2.67
CA LYS A 12 9.07 8.55 4.05
C LYS A 12 10.47 7.93 4.16
N ASP A 13 11.19 7.81 3.05
CA ASP A 13 12.52 7.20 3.00
C ASP A 13 12.54 5.74 3.47
N TYR A 14 11.44 5.01 3.30
CA TYR A 14 11.38 3.60 3.63
C TYR A 14 11.74 2.73 2.43
N SER A 15 12.53 1.68 2.66
CA SER A 15 12.67 0.59 1.70
C SER A 15 11.39 -0.27 1.73
N GLN A 16 11.22 -1.12 0.72
CA GLN A 16 10.11 -2.09 0.74
C GLN A 16 10.18 -2.98 1.98
N GLU A 17 11.37 -3.42 2.36
CA GLU A 17 11.55 -4.25 3.53
C GLU A 17 11.20 -3.52 4.83
N GLN A 18 11.61 -2.27 4.94
CA GLN A 18 11.27 -1.45 6.11
C GLN A 18 9.75 -1.25 6.23
N LEU A 19 9.09 -0.94 5.13
CA LEU A 19 7.63 -0.81 5.15
C LEU A 19 6.96 -2.14 5.50
N ALA A 20 7.43 -3.24 4.91
CA ALA A 20 6.91 -4.57 5.19
C ALA A 20 7.00 -4.91 6.69
N ASN A 21 8.14 -4.63 7.30
CA ASN A 21 8.34 -4.84 8.73
C ASN A 21 7.38 -4.00 9.57
N LYS A 22 7.14 -2.75 9.17
CA LYS A 22 6.27 -1.84 9.92
C LYS A 22 4.80 -2.27 9.90
N VAL A 23 4.37 -2.92 8.82
CA VAL A 23 2.96 -3.36 8.68
C VAL A 23 2.79 -4.87 8.86
N GLY A 24 3.89 -5.60 9.16
CA GLY A 24 3.82 -7.00 9.52
C GLY A 24 3.56 -7.95 8.36
N VAL A 25 4.10 -7.66 7.17
CA VAL A 25 4.00 -8.54 6.01
C VAL A 25 5.38 -8.78 5.40
N SER A 26 5.47 -9.66 4.41
CA SER A 26 6.73 -9.90 3.71
C SER A 26 7.03 -8.78 2.71
N ARG A 27 8.31 -8.64 2.36
CA ARG A 27 8.73 -7.71 1.31
C ARG A 27 8.05 -8.02 -0.02
N GLN A 28 7.87 -9.32 -0.33
CA GLN A 28 7.18 -9.74 -1.55
C GLN A 28 5.74 -9.24 -1.60
N THR A 29 5.06 -9.19 -0.45
CA THR A 29 3.71 -8.63 -0.37
C THR A 29 3.70 -7.15 -0.72
N ILE A 30 4.65 -6.37 -0.20
CA ILE A 30 4.76 -4.94 -0.54
C ILE A 30 5.06 -4.78 -2.03
N ASN A 31 5.98 -5.58 -2.57
CA ASN A 31 6.31 -5.53 -3.99
C ASN A 31 5.08 -5.79 -4.87
N ALA A 32 4.32 -6.86 -4.58
CA ALA A 32 3.10 -7.19 -5.32
C ALA A 32 2.04 -6.10 -5.18
N LEU A 33 1.91 -5.52 -3.99
CA LEU A 33 0.98 -4.43 -3.71
C LEU A 33 1.32 -3.19 -4.55
N GLU A 34 2.58 -2.78 -4.56
CA GLU A 34 3.03 -1.62 -5.33
C GLU A 34 2.86 -1.82 -6.84
N ALA A 35 2.98 -3.06 -7.30
CA ALA A 35 2.76 -3.42 -8.69
C ALA A 35 1.27 -3.58 -9.06
N ALA A 36 0.37 -3.31 -8.13
CA ALA A 36 -1.09 -3.45 -8.27
C ALA A 36 -1.52 -4.88 -8.63
N LYS A 37 -0.73 -5.87 -8.23
CA LYS A 37 -1.03 -7.30 -8.43
C LYS A 37 -1.76 -7.93 -7.23
N TYR A 38 -1.97 -7.14 -6.19
CA TYR A 38 -2.51 -7.62 -4.94
C TYR A 38 -3.35 -6.51 -4.31
N VAL A 39 -4.56 -6.84 -3.89
CA VAL A 39 -5.43 -5.91 -3.17
C VAL A 39 -5.32 -6.25 -1.68
N PRO A 40 -4.91 -5.30 -0.83
CA PRO A 40 -4.69 -5.61 0.58
C PRO A 40 -6.00 -5.86 1.32
N SER A 41 -5.92 -6.61 2.41
CA SER A 41 -7.01 -6.72 3.37
C SER A 41 -7.29 -5.33 3.97
N THR A 42 -8.48 -5.17 4.56
CA THR A 42 -8.82 -3.93 5.26
C THR A 42 -7.82 -3.63 6.38
N VAL A 43 -7.40 -4.66 7.11
CA VAL A 43 -6.41 -4.48 8.19
C VAL A 43 -5.10 -3.94 7.65
N LEU A 44 -4.59 -4.54 6.57
CA LEU A 44 -3.34 -4.08 5.97
C LEU A 44 -3.47 -2.65 5.43
N ALA A 45 -4.58 -2.34 4.76
CA ALA A 45 -4.83 -1.00 4.25
C ALA A 45 -4.83 0.05 5.37
N LEU A 46 -5.45 -0.25 6.50
CA LEU A 46 -5.48 0.65 7.65
C LEU A 46 -4.09 0.83 8.26
N LYS A 47 -3.29 -0.25 8.35
CA LYS A 47 -1.91 -0.17 8.82
C LYS A 47 -1.05 0.69 7.90
N LEU A 48 -1.18 0.52 6.59
CA LEU A 48 -0.48 1.34 5.60
C LEU A 48 -0.84 2.81 5.75
N SER A 49 -2.12 3.11 5.91
CA SER A 49 -2.61 4.47 6.14
C SER A 49 -1.92 5.11 7.34
N ARG A 50 -1.81 4.40 8.44
CA ARG A 50 -1.14 4.90 9.64
C ARG A 50 0.35 5.10 9.45
N VAL A 51 1.03 4.10 8.91
CA VAL A 51 2.49 4.13 8.76
C VAL A 51 2.92 5.20 7.75
N LEU A 52 2.16 5.38 6.68
CA LEU A 52 2.47 6.35 5.64
C LEU A 52 1.86 7.73 5.91
N ASP A 53 1.03 7.85 6.94
CA ASP A 53 0.37 9.11 7.33
C ASP A 53 -0.45 9.69 6.18
N LYS A 54 -1.24 8.84 5.54
CA LYS A 54 -2.13 9.18 4.43
C LYS A 54 -3.45 8.45 4.61
N SER A 55 -4.55 9.06 4.16
CA SER A 55 -5.84 8.39 4.18
C SER A 55 -5.83 7.20 3.21
N ILE A 56 -6.74 6.25 3.44
CA ILE A 56 -6.92 5.12 2.52
C ILE A 56 -7.23 5.63 1.12
N GLU A 57 -8.05 6.67 1.01
CA GLU A 57 -8.45 7.23 -0.27
C GLU A 57 -7.31 7.93 -1.00
N GLU A 58 -6.32 8.44 -0.26
CA GLU A 58 -5.10 8.98 -0.85
C GLU A 58 -4.16 7.88 -1.34
N LEU A 59 -4.19 6.71 -0.67
CA LEU A 59 -3.31 5.60 -1.01
C LEU A 59 -3.89 4.70 -2.11
N PHE A 60 -5.21 4.53 -2.15
CA PHE A 60 -5.87 3.58 -3.05
C PHE A 60 -6.99 4.27 -3.83
N GLN A 61 -7.04 4.01 -5.14
CA GLN A 61 -8.08 4.56 -6.01
C GLN A 61 -8.78 3.44 -6.76
N LEU A 62 -10.11 3.49 -6.78
CA LEU A 62 -10.90 2.57 -7.58
C LEU A 62 -10.75 2.88 -9.07
N GLU A 63 -10.69 1.84 -9.87
CA GLU A 63 -10.75 1.93 -11.32
C GLU A 63 -12.12 1.49 -11.81
N GLY A 64 -12.45 1.77 -13.07
CA GLY A 64 -13.74 1.36 -13.62
C GLY A 64 -14.01 -0.14 -13.50
N SER A 65 -12.98 -0.96 -13.71
CA SER A 65 -13.08 -2.42 -13.57
C SER A 65 -13.40 -2.88 -12.15
N ASP A 66 -13.09 -2.08 -11.13
CA ASP A 66 -13.39 -2.41 -9.73
C ASP A 66 -14.86 -2.18 -9.38
N LEU A 67 -15.58 -1.46 -10.22
CA LEU A 67 -16.95 -1.04 -9.96
C LEU A 67 -18.00 -1.93 -10.62
N VAL A 68 -17.58 -2.95 -11.36
CA VAL A 68 -18.47 -3.83 -12.12
C VAL A 68 -18.76 -5.11 -11.36
#